data_20ee04012c71d31449ed23dc9505579b
#
_entry.id   20ee04012c71d31449ed23dc9505579b
#
_cell.length_a   1.000
_cell.length_b   1.000
_cell.length_c   1.000
_cell.angle_alpha   90.00
_cell.angle_beta   90.00
_cell.angle_gamma   90.00
#
_symmetry.space_group_name_H-M   'P 1'
#
loop_
_entity.id
_entity.type
_entity.pdbx_description
1 polymer ?
#
loop_
_entity_poly.entity_id
_entity_poly.type
_entity_poly.pdbx_seq_one_letter_code
_entity_poly.pdbx_strand_id
1 'polypeptide(L)'
;YASVIAKVYSKGNTQTDVSEQKGKEKNTEFAYGKSTLDERIVELHKKLEAEKENLKKEQNSESGQVDHDKIKEIKAKIEELNTLHAKNLEVRAKLAEMNEKASKNLAYFRPDQDGLVFDKQFDGVYVINFDDKTKIVLHDPSAAGWTYQTFAHYTDPKGHVYQGYQSLGDETVFTTLPAKGTATYKGISTAYVVTDNNNRQLTSNVMAIVDFGLKGVRFETSNSHFHTLENGKRVSKADKNYDFKGTASWKDGNLFSGKVSTADDKLSGNLNGKFYGPNAAEIGGTYGLKNKDATEHLIGGYGAKRQ
;
A
#
# COMPACT_ATOMS: atom_id res chain seq x y z
N TYR A 1 2.26 4.09 -9.24
CA TYR A 1 1.86 3.43 -8.01
C TYR A 1 3.05 3.37 -7.09
N ALA A 2 2.95 4.09 -6.02
CA ALA A 2 3.93 4.00 -4.95
C ALA A 2 3.50 2.89 -4.00
N SER A 3 4.40 2.01 -3.70
CA SER A 3 4.16 0.93 -2.75
C SER A 3 5.17 0.97 -1.63
N VAL A 4 4.71 0.63 -0.46
CA VAL A 4 5.53 0.45 0.72
C VAL A 4 5.66 -1.04 0.96
N ILE A 5 6.87 -1.53 1.09
CA ILE A 5 7.16 -2.95 1.11
C ILE A 5 7.85 -3.33 2.42
N ALA A 6 7.48 -4.46 2.97
CA ALA A 6 8.22 -5.14 4.02
C ALA A 6 8.40 -6.61 3.62
N LYS A 7 9.62 -7.13 3.74
CA LYS A 7 9.96 -8.47 3.28
C LYS A 7 10.79 -9.23 4.32
N VAL A 8 10.55 -10.52 4.44
CA VAL A 8 11.45 -11.47 5.09
C VAL A 8 12.04 -12.36 4.01
N TYR A 9 13.35 -12.30 3.87
CA TYR A 9 14.09 -13.17 2.96
C TYR A 9 14.61 -14.37 3.73
N SER A 10 14.27 -15.58 3.27
CA SER A 10 14.83 -16.85 3.78
C SER A 10 15.06 -16.88 5.29
N LYS A 11 14.00 -16.82 6.07
CA LYS A 11 13.98 -17.01 7.54
C LYS A 11 14.93 -16.17 8.40
N GLY A 12 15.86 -15.41 7.84
CA GLY A 12 16.92 -14.74 8.61
C GLY A 12 17.02 -13.22 8.44
N ASN A 13 16.33 -12.62 7.48
CA ASN A 13 16.54 -11.23 7.16
C ASN A 13 15.22 -10.47 6.96
N THR A 14 14.81 -9.71 7.96
CA THR A 14 13.66 -8.79 7.83
C THR A 14 14.15 -7.47 7.27
N GLN A 15 13.60 -7.09 6.15
CA GLN A 15 13.85 -5.80 5.51
C GLN A 15 12.53 -5.05 5.35
N THR A 16 12.49 -3.82 5.84
CA THR A 16 11.43 -2.88 5.54
C THR A 16 11.97 -1.87 4.55
N ASP A 17 11.36 -1.80 3.39
CA ASP A 17 11.82 -0.94 2.32
C ASP A 17 10.69 -0.02 1.86
N VAL A 18 11.06 1.17 1.45
CA VAL A 18 10.15 2.14 0.87
C VAL A 18 10.56 2.36 -0.55
N SER A 19 9.83 1.78 -1.47
CA SER A 19 10.10 1.95 -2.89
C SER A 19 8.86 2.37 -3.67
N GLU A 20 9.06 3.25 -4.63
CA GLU A 20 8.08 3.46 -5.69
C GLU A 20 8.25 2.34 -6.72
N GLN A 21 7.28 1.44 -6.77
CA GLN A 21 7.25 0.43 -7.80
C GLN A 21 6.50 0.97 -9.01
N LYS A 22 7.27 1.37 -9.99
CA LYS A 22 6.73 1.85 -11.27
C LYS A 22 6.51 0.66 -12.20
N GLY A 23 5.36 0.02 -12.08
CA GLY A 23 4.80 -0.83 -13.13
C GLY A 23 5.62 -2.03 -13.61
N LYS A 24 6.60 -2.50 -12.87
CA LYS A 24 7.41 -3.66 -13.26
C LYS A 24 7.15 -4.92 -12.45
N GLU A 25 6.54 -4.81 -11.29
CA GLU A 25 6.21 -6.00 -10.51
C GLU A 25 4.81 -6.45 -10.83
N LYS A 26 4.76 -7.59 -11.48
CA LYS A 26 3.55 -8.21 -12.03
C LYS A 26 2.45 -8.51 -11.01
N ASN A 27 2.71 -8.37 -9.72
CA ASN A 27 1.90 -9.03 -8.72
C ASN A 27 1.11 -8.09 -7.81
N THR A 28 1.28 -6.79 -7.91
CA THR A 28 0.76 -5.87 -6.90
C THR A 28 -0.23 -4.83 -7.40
N GLU A 29 -0.44 -4.77 -8.70
CA GLU A 29 -1.28 -3.75 -9.32
C GLU A 29 -2.64 -4.25 -9.79
N PHE A 30 -2.97 -5.53 -9.55
CA PHE A 30 -4.02 -6.22 -10.30
C PHE A 30 -5.46 -5.91 -9.89
N ALA A 31 -5.72 -5.52 -8.68
CA ALA A 31 -7.11 -5.46 -8.25
C ALA A 31 -7.60 -4.09 -7.81
N TYR A 32 -6.70 -3.24 -7.39
CA TYR A 32 -7.07 -2.00 -6.77
C TYR A 32 -6.62 -0.79 -7.58
N GLY A 33 -7.49 0.19 -7.72
CA GLY A 33 -7.18 1.44 -8.39
C GLY A 33 -7.58 1.51 -9.87
N LYS A 34 -8.27 0.51 -10.42
CA LYS A 34 -8.74 0.56 -11.80
C LYS A 34 -9.68 1.75 -12.05
N SER A 35 -10.63 1.98 -11.15
CA SER A 35 -11.56 3.11 -11.24
C SER A 35 -10.86 4.45 -11.11
N THR A 36 -9.95 4.58 -10.16
CA THR A 36 -9.15 5.80 -9.96
C THR A 36 -8.18 6.05 -11.11
N LEU A 37 -7.61 4.99 -11.68
CA LEU A 37 -6.77 5.10 -12.86
C LEU A 37 -7.57 5.56 -14.08
N ASP A 38 -8.77 5.05 -14.29
CA ASP A 38 -9.67 5.47 -15.35
C ASP A 38 -10.05 6.95 -15.19
N GLU A 39 -10.36 7.40 -13.98
CA GLU A 39 -10.60 8.81 -13.67
C GLU A 39 -9.38 9.70 -13.95
N ARG A 40 -8.19 9.26 -13.58
CA ARG A 40 -6.94 9.96 -13.89
C ARG A 40 -6.68 10.07 -15.39
N ILE A 41 -6.93 9.00 -16.13
CA ILE A 41 -6.78 9.00 -17.59
C ILE A 41 -7.73 10.02 -18.23
N VAL A 42 -8.98 10.07 -17.78
CA VAL A 42 -9.97 11.06 -18.24
C VAL A 42 -9.52 12.48 -17.89
N GLU A 43 -9.04 12.70 -16.67
CA GLU A 43 -8.56 14.02 -16.24
C GLU A 43 -7.33 14.48 -17.01
N LEU A 44 -6.36 13.59 -17.24
CA LEU A 44 -5.19 13.87 -18.06
C LEU A 44 -5.55 14.20 -19.49
N HIS A 45 -6.53 13.49 -20.05
CA HIS A 45 -7.03 13.79 -21.39
C HIS A 45 -7.64 15.18 -21.48
N LYS A 46 -8.46 15.57 -20.48
CA LYS A 46 -9.03 16.92 -20.40
C LYS A 46 -7.94 17.99 -20.32
N LYS A 47 -6.93 17.79 -19.49
CA LYS A 47 -5.81 18.71 -19.36
C LYS A 47 -5.03 18.84 -20.66
N LEU A 48 -4.82 17.72 -21.35
CA LEU A 48 -4.13 17.68 -22.64
C LEU A 48 -4.90 18.46 -23.70
N GLU A 49 -6.20 18.26 -23.81
CA GLU A 49 -7.04 19.00 -24.75
C GLU A 49 -7.09 20.51 -24.46
N ALA A 50 -7.13 20.89 -23.17
CA ALA A 50 -7.05 22.28 -22.75
C ALA A 50 -5.73 22.95 -23.16
N GLU A 51 -4.59 22.27 -23.01
CA GLU A 51 -3.30 22.81 -23.43
C GLU A 51 -3.17 22.89 -24.97
N LYS A 52 -3.74 21.94 -25.70
CA LYS A 52 -3.81 22.02 -27.18
C LYS A 52 -4.61 23.24 -27.62
N GLU A 53 -5.70 23.55 -26.94
CA GLU A 53 -6.50 24.74 -27.23
C GLU A 53 -5.73 26.03 -26.91
N ASN A 54 -5.01 26.07 -25.78
CA ASN A 54 -4.14 27.19 -25.45
C ASN A 54 -3.04 27.41 -26.49
N LEU A 55 -2.48 26.31 -27.03
CA LEU A 55 -1.48 26.39 -28.09
C LEU A 55 -2.07 27.04 -29.35
N LYS A 56 -3.28 26.66 -29.75
CA LYS A 56 -3.96 27.25 -30.90
C LYS A 56 -4.19 28.75 -30.71
N LYS A 57 -4.64 29.16 -29.51
CA LYS A 57 -4.86 30.56 -29.19
C LYS A 57 -3.56 31.39 -29.27
N GLU A 58 -2.47 30.88 -28.76
CA GLU A 58 -1.19 31.57 -28.84
C GLU A 58 -0.63 31.65 -30.28
N GLN A 59 -0.79 30.59 -31.08
CA GLN A 59 -0.36 30.56 -32.48
C GLN A 59 -1.19 31.50 -33.37
N ASN A 60 -2.48 31.70 -33.05
CA ASN A 60 -3.41 32.50 -33.81
C ASN A 60 -3.69 33.87 -33.15
N SER A 61 -2.76 34.40 -32.38
CA SER A 61 -2.91 35.68 -31.71
C SER A 61 -3.15 36.82 -32.71
N GLU A 62 -4.30 37.51 -32.60
CA GLU A 62 -4.69 38.62 -33.44
C GLU A 62 -3.81 39.87 -33.28
N SER A 63 -2.97 39.93 -32.23
CA SER A 63 -2.10 41.08 -31.95
C SER A 63 -0.86 41.16 -32.81
N GLY A 64 -0.64 40.20 -33.73
CA GLY A 64 0.52 40.16 -34.62
C GLY A 64 1.86 39.90 -33.94
N GLN A 65 1.85 39.75 -32.62
CA GLN A 65 3.02 39.35 -31.85
C GLN A 65 2.78 37.99 -31.21
N VAL A 66 3.38 36.98 -31.82
CA VAL A 66 3.38 35.61 -31.30
C VAL A 66 4.52 35.51 -30.27
N ASP A 67 4.16 35.17 -29.05
CA ASP A 67 5.15 34.88 -28.00
C ASP A 67 5.72 33.47 -28.18
N HIS A 68 6.88 33.39 -28.82
CA HIS A 68 7.53 32.12 -29.13
C HIS A 68 7.98 31.35 -27.87
N ASP A 69 8.34 32.05 -26.80
CA ASP A 69 8.75 31.42 -25.56
C ASP A 69 7.57 30.75 -24.88
N LYS A 70 6.41 31.42 -24.90
CA LYS A 70 5.16 30.85 -24.37
C LYS A 70 4.67 29.65 -25.15
N ILE A 71 4.79 29.68 -26.48
CA ILE A 71 4.49 28.54 -27.35
C ILE A 71 5.40 27.37 -27.03
N LYS A 72 6.70 27.61 -26.84
CA LYS A 72 7.67 26.57 -26.49
C LYS A 72 7.33 25.93 -25.13
N GLU A 73 6.94 26.72 -24.15
CA GLU A 73 6.53 26.27 -22.83
C GLU A 73 5.26 25.40 -22.92
N ILE A 74 4.26 25.84 -23.67
CA ILE A 74 3.01 25.08 -23.89
C ILE A 74 3.30 23.76 -24.59
N LYS A 75 4.13 23.76 -25.64
CA LYS A 75 4.54 22.52 -26.34
C LYS A 75 5.24 21.54 -25.42
N ALA A 76 6.13 22.00 -24.56
CA ALA A 76 6.82 21.16 -23.59
C ALA A 76 5.83 20.53 -22.60
N LYS A 77 4.84 21.29 -22.15
CA LYS A 77 3.78 20.81 -21.26
C LYS A 77 2.87 19.78 -21.95
N ILE A 78 2.52 19.98 -23.21
CA ILE A 78 1.78 19.01 -24.01
C ILE A 78 2.55 17.70 -24.13
N GLU A 79 3.85 17.75 -24.40
CA GLU A 79 4.70 16.57 -24.50
C GLU A 79 4.76 15.79 -23.18
N GLU A 80 4.93 16.50 -22.07
CA GLU A 80 4.90 15.90 -20.73
C GLU A 80 3.55 15.21 -20.44
N LEU A 81 2.43 15.88 -20.73
CA LEU A 81 1.10 15.32 -20.55
C LEU A 81 0.84 14.12 -21.47
N ASN A 82 1.30 14.16 -22.72
CA ASN A 82 1.22 13.03 -23.64
C ASN A 82 1.98 11.80 -23.12
N THR A 83 3.20 12.02 -22.60
CA THR A 83 4.02 10.95 -22.05
C THR A 83 3.35 10.32 -20.83
N LEU A 84 2.81 11.14 -19.95
CA LEU A 84 2.12 10.68 -18.74
C LEU A 84 0.82 9.93 -19.10
N HIS A 85 0.05 10.45 -20.05
CA HIS A 85 -1.17 9.81 -20.53
C HIS A 85 -0.90 8.45 -21.17
N ALA A 86 0.10 8.36 -22.05
CA ALA A 86 0.51 7.11 -22.67
C ALA A 86 0.95 6.08 -21.64
N LYS A 87 1.69 6.50 -20.61
CA LYS A 87 2.13 5.63 -19.53
C LYS A 87 0.95 5.11 -18.70
N ASN A 88 -0.03 5.94 -18.40
CA ASN A 88 -1.23 5.50 -17.67
C ASN A 88 -2.08 4.54 -18.49
N LEU A 89 -2.17 4.72 -19.81
CA LEU A 89 -2.84 3.77 -20.70
C LEU A 89 -2.12 2.41 -20.72
N GLU A 90 -0.80 2.41 -20.72
CA GLU A 90 0.00 1.18 -20.66
C GLU A 90 -0.22 0.44 -19.33
N VAL A 91 -0.23 1.17 -18.21
CA VAL A 91 -0.54 0.61 -16.88
C VAL A 91 -1.94 0.01 -16.86
N ARG A 92 -2.93 0.71 -17.43
CA ARG A 92 -4.30 0.20 -17.53
C ARG A 92 -4.39 -1.10 -18.32
N ALA A 93 -3.66 -1.20 -19.43
CA ALA A 93 -3.63 -2.41 -20.25
C ALA A 93 -3.00 -3.59 -19.48
N LYS A 94 -1.92 -3.34 -18.76
CA LYS A 94 -1.28 -4.35 -17.89
C LYS A 94 -2.21 -4.80 -16.75
N LEU A 95 -2.90 -3.87 -16.11
CA LEU A 95 -3.87 -4.19 -15.06
C LEU A 95 -5.01 -5.04 -15.60
N ALA A 96 -5.53 -4.74 -16.78
CA ALA A 96 -6.58 -5.54 -17.42
C ALA A 96 -6.11 -6.98 -17.68
N GLU A 97 -4.89 -7.16 -18.20
CA GLU A 97 -4.30 -8.48 -18.43
C GLU A 97 -4.12 -9.24 -17.11
N MET A 98 -3.61 -8.58 -16.08
CA MET A 98 -3.41 -9.18 -14.77
C MET A 98 -4.74 -9.55 -14.10
N ASN A 99 -5.74 -8.69 -14.19
CA ASN A 99 -7.08 -8.96 -13.67
C ASN A 99 -7.72 -10.16 -14.38
N GLU A 100 -7.51 -10.32 -15.67
CA GLU A 100 -7.98 -11.48 -16.41
C GLU A 100 -7.30 -12.77 -15.93
N LYS A 101 -5.98 -12.74 -15.75
CA LYS A 101 -5.22 -13.88 -15.19
C LYS A 101 -5.63 -14.16 -13.74
N ALA A 102 -5.78 -13.12 -12.94
CA ALA A 102 -6.20 -13.24 -11.55
C ALA A 102 -7.61 -13.82 -11.42
N SER A 103 -8.55 -13.41 -12.28
CA SER A 103 -9.93 -13.90 -12.25
C SER A 103 -10.05 -15.40 -12.50
N LYS A 104 -9.12 -16.00 -13.22
CA LYS A 104 -9.06 -17.44 -13.46
C LYS A 104 -8.57 -18.22 -12.24
N ASN A 105 -7.79 -17.57 -11.38
CA ASN A 105 -7.14 -18.18 -10.21
C ASN A 105 -7.66 -17.61 -8.89
N LEU A 106 -8.61 -16.68 -8.96
CA LEU A 106 -9.14 -15.99 -7.80
C LEU A 106 -10.14 -16.89 -7.06
N ALA A 107 -9.83 -17.20 -5.83
CA ALA A 107 -10.78 -17.82 -4.92
C ALA A 107 -11.09 -16.85 -3.78
N TYR A 108 -12.39 -16.71 -3.48
CA TYR A 108 -12.78 -16.07 -2.24
C TYR A 108 -12.30 -16.95 -1.07
N PHE A 109 -11.66 -16.31 -0.11
CA PHE A 109 -11.03 -17.02 1.00
C PHE A 109 -12.02 -17.88 1.78
N ARG A 110 -11.67 -19.16 1.93
CA ARG A 110 -12.32 -20.05 2.87
C ARG A 110 -11.34 -20.38 3.99
N PRO A 111 -11.66 -20.04 5.24
CA PRO A 111 -10.72 -20.14 6.37
C PRO A 111 -9.99 -21.47 6.48
N ASP A 112 -10.64 -22.55 6.11
CA ASP A 112 -10.17 -23.89 6.39
C ASP A 112 -9.35 -24.53 5.24
N GLN A 113 -9.23 -23.86 4.10
CA GLN A 113 -8.67 -24.49 2.88
C GLN A 113 -7.32 -23.89 2.44
N ASP A 114 -7.02 -22.67 2.82
CA ASP A 114 -5.86 -21.95 2.28
C ASP A 114 -4.74 -21.73 3.30
N GLY A 115 -4.80 -22.35 4.46
CA GLY A 115 -3.79 -22.22 5.52
C GLY A 115 -3.78 -20.84 6.20
N LEU A 116 -4.82 -20.03 5.96
CA LEU A 116 -5.00 -18.74 6.61
C LEU A 116 -6.09 -18.86 7.66
N VAL A 117 -5.80 -18.48 8.87
CA VAL A 117 -6.66 -18.75 10.04
C VAL A 117 -6.95 -17.45 10.77
N PHE A 118 -7.31 -16.40 10.06
CA PHE A 118 -7.66 -15.12 10.68
C PHE A 118 -9.04 -15.16 11.36
N ASP A 119 -9.27 -14.23 12.26
CA ASP A 119 -10.62 -13.96 12.77
C ASP A 119 -11.58 -13.58 11.66
N LYS A 120 -12.86 -13.84 11.91
CA LYS A 120 -13.93 -13.60 10.96
C LYS A 120 -13.97 -12.18 10.38
N GLN A 121 -13.55 -11.19 11.13
CA GLN A 121 -13.43 -9.80 10.65
C GLN A 121 -12.37 -9.62 9.54
N PHE A 122 -11.50 -10.60 9.34
CA PHE A 122 -10.47 -10.60 8.31
C PHE A 122 -10.81 -11.52 7.13
N ASP A 123 -12.03 -12.07 7.08
CA ASP A 123 -12.44 -13.00 6.02
C ASP A 123 -12.64 -12.35 4.65
N GLY A 124 -12.67 -11.06 4.57
CA GLY A 124 -12.76 -10.32 3.30
C GLY A 124 -11.43 -10.29 2.56
N VAL A 125 -10.92 -11.43 2.14
CA VAL A 125 -9.65 -11.52 1.40
C VAL A 125 -9.81 -12.34 0.13
N TYR A 126 -9.01 -12.00 -0.88
CA TYR A 126 -8.86 -12.77 -2.10
C TYR A 126 -7.51 -13.49 -2.08
N VAL A 127 -7.50 -14.76 -2.46
CA VAL A 127 -6.28 -15.54 -2.62
C VAL A 127 -6.03 -15.78 -4.09
N ILE A 128 -4.83 -15.42 -4.54
CA ILE A 128 -4.42 -15.58 -5.93
C ILE A 128 -3.17 -16.45 -5.94
N ASN A 129 -3.28 -17.57 -6.64
CA ASN A 129 -2.18 -18.48 -6.86
C ASN A 129 -1.73 -18.41 -8.31
N PHE A 130 -0.47 -18.08 -8.54
CA PHE A 130 0.12 -18.05 -9.87
C PHE A 130 0.82 -19.37 -10.19
N ASP A 131 1.02 -19.65 -11.48
CA ASP A 131 1.65 -20.89 -11.97
C ASP A 131 3.09 -21.06 -11.50
N ASP A 132 3.78 -19.95 -11.22
CA ASP A 132 5.13 -19.93 -10.68
C ASP A 132 5.21 -20.12 -9.15
N LYS A 133 4.10 -20.49 -8.53
CA LYS A 133 3.92 -20.65 -7.08
C LYS A 133 3.95 -19.35 -6.27
N THR A 134 3.98 -18.20 -6.91
CA THR A 134 3.72 -16.93 -6.23
C THR A 134 2.30 -16.95 -5.71
N LYS A 135 2.12 -16.57 -4.46
CA LYS A 135 0.83 -16.48 -3.79
C LYS A 135 0.62 -15.08 -3.27
N ILE A 136 -0.55 -14.52 -3.55
CA ILE A 136 -0.95 -13.20 -3.05
C ILE A 136 -2.26 -13.33 -2.29
N VAL A 137 -2.30 -12.73 -1.11
CA VAL A 137 -3.50 -12.59 -0.29
C VAL A 137 -3.80 -11.10 -0.19
N LEU A 138 -4.84 -10.68 -0.89
CA LEU A 138 -5.25 -9.29 -0.98
C LEU A 138 -6.46 -9.03 -0.10
N HIS A 139 -6.38 -8.08 0.82
CA HIS A 139 -7.55 -7.63 1.57
C HIS A 139 -8.51 -6.88 0.64
N ASP A 140 -9.78 -7.28 0.69
CA ASP A 140 -10.85 -6.58 -0.01
C ASP A 140 -11.06 -5.22 0.68
N PRO A 141 -10.76 -4.09 0.02
CA PRO A 141 -10.93 -2.79 0.64
C PRO A 141 -12.38 -2.51 1.03
N SER A 142 -13.35 -3.00 0.26
CA SER A 142 -14.77 -2.84 0.58
C SER A 142 -15.15 -3.54 1.88
N ALA A 143 -14.65 -4.74 2.11
CA ALA A 143 -14.90 -5.48 3.34
C ALA A 143 -14.26 -4.81 4.57
N ALA A 144 -13.12 -4.18 4.40
CA ALA A 144 -12.44 -3.43 5.44
C ALA A 144 -12.99 -2.01 5.65
N GLY A 145 -13.89 -1.56 4.78
CA GLY A 145 -14.44 -0.20 4.81
C GLY A 145 -13.53 0.86 4.20
N TRP A 146 -12.56 0.46 3.38
CA TRP A 146 -11.63 1.36 2.70
C TRP A 146 -12.07 1.65 1.27
N THR A 147 -11.77 2.85 0.80
CA THR A 147 -12.07 3.30 -0.57
C THR A 147 -10.80 3.47 -1.40
N TYR A 148 -9.70 3.89 -0.78
CA TYR A 148 -8.54 4.40 -1.50
C TYR A 148 -7.30 3.54 -1.36
N GLN A 149 -7.26 2.60 -0.46
CA GLN A 149 -6.08 1.79 -0.23
C GLN A 149 -6.46 0.37 0.21
N THR A 150 -5.50 -0.52 0.11
CA THR A 150 -5.49 -1.84 0.73
C THR A 150 -4.05 -2.30 0.91
N PHE A 151 -3.86 -3.50 1.43
CA PHE A 151 -2.55 -4.13 1.48
C PHE A 151 -2.64 -5.61 1.14
N ALA A 152 -1.54 -6.14 0.67
CA ALA A 152 -1.40 -7.53 0.29
C ALA A 152 -0.25 -8.20 1.03
N HIS A 153 -0.47 -9.45 1.39
CA HIS A 153 0.59 -10.38 1.77
C HIS A 153 0.97 -11.22 0.55
N TYR A 154 2.27 -11.44 0.34
CA TYR A 154 2.71 -12.27 -0.77
C TYR A 154 3.91 -13.14 -0.41
N THR A 155 4.02 -14.27 -1.11
CA THR A 155 5.19 -15.12 -1.13
C THR A 155 5.67 -15.26 -2.56
N ASP A 156 6.98 -15.22 -2.75
CA ASP A 156 7.60 -15.35 -4.07
C ASP A 156 8.78 -16.31 -4.00
N PRO A 157 8.58 -17.58 -4.37
CA PRO A 157 9.66 -18.58 -4.36
C PRO A 157 10.80 -18.25 -5.30
N LYS A 158 10.54 -17.56 -6.42
CA LYS A 158 11.58 -17.15 -7.39
C LYS A 158 12.38 -15.94 -6.91
N GLY A 159 11.71 -14.98 -6.30
CA GLY A 159 12.32 -13.81 -5.69
C GLY A 159 12.91 -14.08 -4.31
N HIS A 160 12.81 -15.32 -3.82
CA HIS A 160 13.25 -15.74 -2.49
C HIS A 160 12.54 -14.99 -1.34
N VAL A 161 11.37 -14.42 -1.60
CA VAL A 161 10.56 -13.76 -0.56
C VAL A 161 9.78 -14.81 0.20
N TYR A 162 10.15 -15.03 1.44
CA TYR A 162 9.47 -15.97 2.33
C TYR A 162 8.13 -15.41 2.79
N GLN A 163 8.12 -14.20 3.32
CA GLN A 163 6.92 -13.44 3.66
C GLN A 163 7.11 -12.00 3.21
N GLY A 164 6.15 -11.44 2.54
CA GLY A 164 6.17 -10.05 2.10
C GLY A 164 4.84 -9.37 2.29
N TYR A 165 4.87 -8.08 2.53
CA TYR A 165 3.68 -7.22 2.60
C TYR A 165 3.89 -5.99 1.74
N GLN A 166 2.82 -5.54 1.14
CA GLN A 166 2.84 -4.37 0.29
C GLN A 166 1.56 -3.56 0.46
N SER A 167 1.71 -2.26 0.63
CA SER A 167 0.62 -1.31 0.63
C SER A 167 0.35 -0.83 -0.79
N LEU A 168 -0.91 -0.70 -1.15
CA LEU A 168 -1.39 -0.37 -2.49
C LEU A 168 -2.50 0.66 -2.41
N GLY A 169 -2.56 1.56 -3.37
CA GLY A 169 -3.72 2.44 -3.44
C GLY A 169 -3.51 3.71 -4.23
N ASP A 170 -4.50 4.56 -4.14
CA ASP A 170 -4.54 5.89 -4.73
C ASP A 170 -3.99 6.91 -3.73
N GLU A 171 -2.70 7.19 -3.83
CA GLU A 171 -2.04 8.05 -2.86
C GLU A 171 -2.51 9.50 -2.94
N THR A 172 -2.61 10.14 -1.79
CA THR A 172 -2.87 11.57 -1.70
C THR A 172 -1.76 12.34 -2.40
N VAL A 173 -2.12 13.26 -3.27
CA VAL A 173 -1.14 14.18 -3.87
C VAL A 173 -0.52 14.99 -2.75
N PHE A 174 0.80 14.92 -2.62
CA PHE A 174 1.48 15.43 -1.43
C PHE A 174 1.27 16.94 -1.19
N THR A 175 1.12 17.72 -2.27
CA THR A 175 0.83 19.15 -2.19
C THR A 175 -0.56 19.46 -1.64
N THR A 176 -1.44 18.47 -1.59
CA THR A 176 -2.79 18.59 -1.05
C THR A 176 -2.94 18.04 0.36
N LEU A 177 -1.85 17.55 0.96
CA LEU A 177 -1.85 17.16 2.36
C LEU A 177 -2.23 18.37 3.24
N PRO A 178 -3.04 18.18 4.29
CA PRO A 178 -3.35 19.26 5.21
C PRO A 178 -2.08 19.90 5.77
N ALA A 179 -2.06 21.22 5.88
CA ALA A 179 -0.91 21.94 6.39
C ALA A 179 -0.89 22.05 7.93
N LYS A 180 -2.02 21.76 8.56
CA LYS A 180 -2.21 21.85 10.02
C LYS A 180 -3.35 20.94 10.48
N GLY A 181 -3.45 20.79 11.79
CA GLY A 181 -4.51 19.99 12.42
C GLY A 181 -4.05 18.58 12.71
N THR A 182 -4.92 17.85 13.40
CA THR A 182 -4.70 16.46 13.80
C THR A 182 -5.81 15.57 13.26
N ALA A 183 -5.48 14.33 12.99
CA ALA A 183 -6.44 13.31 12.59
C ALA A 183 -6.12 11.98 13.27
N THR A 184 -7.16 11.23 13.62
CA THR A 184 -7.04 9.87 14.13
C THR A 184 -7.48 8.89 13.06
N TYR A 185 -6.66 7.85 12.86
CA TYR A 185 -6.93 6.77 11.92
C TYR A 185 -7.07 5.47 12.69
N LYS A 186 -8.08 4.68 12.34
CA LYS A 186 -8.29 3.35 12.92
C LYS A 186 -8.44 2.31 11.83
N GLY A 187 -7.88 1.15 12.07
CA GLY A 187 -7.93 0.06 11.11
C GLY A 187 -7.38 -1.25 11.64
N ILE A 188 -6.89 -2.04 10.73
CA ILE A 188 -6.46 -3.42 11.00
C ILE A 188 -5.08 -3.69 10.40
N SER A 189 -4.43 -4.68 10.96
CA SER A 189 -3.16 -5.23 10.50
C SER A 189 -3.19 -6.74 10.49
N THR A 190 -2.58 -7.34 9.48
CA THR A 190 -2.21 -8.75 9.48
C THR A 190 -0.71 -8.88 9.39
N ALA A 191 -0.18 -9.91 10.00
CA ALA A 191 1.25 -10.12 10.10
C ALA A 191 1.60 -11.59 10.24
N TYR A 192 2.90 -11.86 10.08
CA TYR A 192 3.51 -13.14 10.46
C TYR A 192 4.61 -12.90 11.48
N VAL A 193 4.64 -13.75 12.48
CA VAL A 193 5.80 -13.90 13.37
C VAL A 193 6.59 -15.11 12.87
N VAL A 194 7.80 -14.86 12.39
CA VAL A 194 8.66 -15.85 11.74
C VAL A 194 9.83 -16.17 12.64
N THR A 195 9.97 -17.43 13.00
CA THR A 195 11.13 -17.99 13.66
C THR A 195 11.72 -19.13 12.80
N ASP A 196 12.87 -19.69 13.16
CA ASP A 196 13.49 -20.77 12.38
C ASP A 196 12.56 -22.00 12.22
N ASN A 197 11.72 -22.26 13.22
CA ASN A 197 10.89 -23.45 13.27
C ASN A 197 9.40 -23.19 13.12
N ASN A 198 8.98 -21.92 13.09
CA ASN A 198 7.57 -21.61 13.14
C ASN A 198 7.23 -20.33 12.36
N ASN A 199 6.02 -20.30 11.88
CA ASN A 199 5.47 -19.21 11.09
C ASN A 199 4.02 -19.00 11.53
N ARG A 200 3.80 -18.00 12.38
CA ARG A 200 2.52 -17.80 13.06
C ARG A 200 1.81 -16.56 12.54
N GLN A 201 0.53 -16.70 12.26
CA GLN A 201 -0.33 -15.62 11.82
C GLN A 201 -0.79 -14.76 12.99
N LEU A 202 -0.64 -13.46 12.84
CA LEU A 202 -1.01 -12.46 13.83
C LEU A 202 -1.94 -11.43 13.21
N THR A 203 -2.97 -11.04 13.95
CA THR A 203 -3.79 -9.87 13.60
C THR A 203 -3.76 -8.87 14.71
N SER A 204 -3.96 -7.60 14.38
CA SER A 204 -3.98 -6.51 15.36
C SER A 204 -4.93 -5.41 14.92
N ASN A 205 -5.41 -4.64 15.88
CA ASN A 205 -6.02 -3.35 15.62
C ASN A 205 -4.93 -2.30 15.45
N VAL A 206 -5.19 -1.30 14.62
CA VAL A 206 -4.29 -0.19 14.35
C VAL A 206 -4.93 1.12 14.77
N MET A 207 -4.17 1.95 15.44
CA MET A 207 -4.50 3.34 15.66
C MET A 207 -3.30 4.23 15.33
N ALA A 208 -3.53 5.30 14.59
CA ALA A 208 -2.53 6.31 14.32
C ALA A 208 -3.10 7.70 14.58
N ILE A 209 -2.31 8.54 15.21
CA ILE A 209 -2.63 9.95 15.41
C ILE A 209 -1.62 10.77 14.60
N VAL A 210 -2.13 11.55 13.67
CA VAL A 210 -1.32 12.34 12.74
C VAL A 210 -1.45 13.82 13.09
N ASP A 211 -0.31 14.48 13.27
CA ASP A 211 -0.21 15.93 13.34
C ASP A 211 0.36 16.46 12.02
N PHE A 212 -0.50 17.09 11.22
CA PHE A 212 -0.12 17.59 9.90
C PHE A 212 0.80 18.81 9.98
N GLY A 213 0.67 19.62 11.01
CA GLY A 213 1.55 20.79 11.21
C GLY A 213 2.97 20.39 11.54
N LEU A 214 3.14 19.42 12.42
CA LEU A 214 4.45 18.88 12.80
C LEU A 214 4.97 17.80 11.86
N LYS A 215 4.13 17.31 10.94
CA LYS A 215 4.44 16.19 10.04
C LYS A 215 4.86 14.93 10.79
N GLY A 216 4.12 14.60 11.82
CA GLY A 216 4.39 13.49 12.70
C GLY A 216 3.22 12.51 12.80
N VAL A 217 3.55 11.26 13.00
CA VAL A 217 2.61 10.15 13.19
C VAL A 217 2.97 9.43 14.47
N ARG A 218 2.00 9.25 15.35
CA ARG A 218 2.08 8.29 16.45
C ARG A 218 1.30 7.05 16.05
N PHE A 219 1.96 5.91 16.08
CA PHE A 219 1.39 4.65 15.62
C PHE A 219 1.40 3.62 16.73
N GLU A 220 0.31 2.89 16.88
CA GLU A 220 0.23 1.76 17.78
C GLU A 220 -0.65 0.63 17.25
N THR A 221 -0.28 -0.58 17.60
CA THR A 221 -1.13 -1.76 17.45
C THR A 221 -1.64 -2.18 18.81
N SER A 222 -2.80 -2.80 18.83
CA SER A 222 -3.43 -3.32 20.04
C SER A 222 -4.20 -4.59 19.72
N ASN A 223 -4.59 -5.30 20.76
CA ASN A 223 -5.42 -6.49 20.63
C ASN A 223 -4.81 -7.52 19.67
N SER A 224 -3.50 -7.73 19.75
CA SER A 224 -2.81 -8.71 18.92
C SER A 224 -3.21 -10.13 19.28
N HIS A 225 -3.58 -10.91 18.27
CA HIS A 225 -4.01 -12.30 18.40
C HIS A 225 -3.26 -13.20 17.43
N PHE A 226 -2.78 -14.31 17.91
CA PHE A 226 -2.34 -15.43 17.09
C PHE A 226 -3.53 -16.29 16.69
N HIS A 227 -3.48 -16.82 15.48
CA HIS A 227 -4.54 -17.65 14.92
C HIS A 227 -3.97 -19.00 14.48
N THR A 228 -4.62 -20.08 14.90
CA THR A 228 -4.26 -21.44 14.53
C THR A 228 -5.50 -22.23 14.18
N LEU A 229 -5.31 -23.36 13.52
CA LEU A 229 -6.34 -24.37 13.29
C LEU A 229 -6.08 -25.54 14.25
N GLU A 230 -7.08 -25.80 15.11
CA GLU A 230 -7.06 -26.95 16.00
C GLU A 230 -8.31 -27.81 15.70
N ASN A 231 -8.08 -29.07 15.27
CA ASN A 231 -9.17 -29.97 14.87
C ASN A 231 -10.15 -29.36 13.84
N GLY A 232 -9.61 -28.62 12.86
CA GLY A 232 -10.41 -27.94 11.84
C GLY A 232 -11.17 -26.71 12.29
N LYS A 233 -10.94 -26.24 13.53
CA LYS A 233 -11.56 -25.03 14.06
C LYS A 233 -10.54 -23.92 14.27
N ARG A 234 -10.93 -22.68 14.00
CA ARG A 234 -10.13 -21.51 14.29
C ARG A 234 -9.98 -21.32 15.81
N VAL A 235 -8.76 -21.20 16.25
CA VAL A 235 -8.44 -20.84 17.63
C VAL A 235 -7.61 -19.56 17.62
N SER A 236 -8.09 -18.55 18.35
CA SER A 236 -7.43 -17.26 18.47
C SER A 236 -6.95 -17.08 19.90
N LYS A 237 -5.70 -16.67 20.05
CA LYS A 237 -5.08 -16.45 21.37
C LYS A 237 -4.47 -15.06 21.43
N ALA A 238 -4.94 -14.26 22.37
CA ALA A 238 -4.39 -12.93 22.61
C ALA A 238 -2.95 -13.00 23.12
N ASP A 239 -2.10 -12.14 22.61
CA ASP A 239 -0.73 -11.96 23.08
C ASP A 239 -0.31 -10.50 22.94
N LYS A 240 -0.46 -9.73 24.00
CA LYS A 240 -0.11 -8.31 24.02
C LYS A 240 1.39 -8.03 23.94
N ASN A 241 2.25 -9.04 24.07
CA ASN A 241 3.69 -8.87 23.90
C ASN A 241 4.07 -8.54 22.45
N TYR A 242 3.16 -8.76 21.52
CA TYR A 242 3.33 -8.40 20.11
C TYR A 242 2.66 -7.10 19.69
N ASP A 243 1.99 -6.41 20.62
CA ASP A 243 1.58 -5.03 20.41
C ASP A 243 2.81 -4.15 20.40
N PHE A 244 2.86 -3.23 19.46
CA PHE A 244 3.98 -2.31 19.33
C PHE A 244 3.51 -0.87 19.09
N LYS A 245 4.40 0.06 19.31
CA LYS A 245 4.17 1.47 19.09
C LYS A 245 5.45 2.20 18.68
N GLY A 246 5.28 3.37 18.13
CA GLY A 246 6.37 4.26 17.80
C GLY A 246 5.91 5.52 17.09
N THR A 247 6.86 6.22 16.53
CA THR A 247 6.63 7.48 15.85
C THR A 247 7.25 7.45 14.47
N ALA A 248 6.60 8.14 13.53
CA ALA A 248 7.06 8.30 12.17
C ALA A 248 6.91 9.75 11.74
N SER A 249 7.57 10.12 10.67
CA SER A 249 7.50 11.48 10.13
C SER A 249 7.69 11.46 8.62
N TRP A 250 7.26 12.55 7.98
CA TRP A 250 7.50 12.79 6.54
C TRP A 250 8.06 14.19 6.33
N LYS A 251 8.69 14.44 5.18
CA LYS A 251 9.28 15.75 4.83
C LYS A 251 8.71 16.27 3.51
N ASP A 252 9.18 15.74 2.39
CA ASP A 252 8.97 16.29 1.04
C ASP A 252 8.09 15.41 0.18
N GLY A 253 7.15 14.71 0.74
CA GLY A 253 6.30 13.81 0.00
C GLY A 253 5.22 13.24 0.87
N ASN A 254 4.61 12.20 0.39
CA ASN A 254 3.49 11.52 1.02
C ASN A 254 3.92 10.32 1.88
N LEU A 255 5.21 10.08 1.99
CA LEU A 255 5.76 8.92 2.64
C LEU A 255 6.21 9.24 4.06
N PHE A 256 5.66 8.55 5.05
CA PHE A 256 6.18 8.63 6.41
C PHE A 256 6.94 7.35 6.79
N SER A 257 7.95 7.51 7.60
CA SER A 257 8.75 6.41 8.13
C SER A 257 9.21 6.70 9.55
N GLY A 258 9.44 5.65 10.31
CA GLY A 258 9.88 5.79 11.69
C GLY A 258 10.23 4.47 12.35
N LYS A 259 10.49 4.56 13.64
CA LYS A 259 10.89 3.44 14.50
C LYS A 259 9.73 2.99 15.37
N VAL A 260 9.59 1.68 15.49
CA VAL A 260 8.58 1.03 16.33
C VAL A 260 9.24 -0.07 17.16
N SER A 261 8.65 -0.32 18.31
CA SER A 261 9.10 -1.38 19.22
C SER A 261 7.96 -1.92 20.07
N THR A 262 8.08 -3.16 20.49
CA THR A 262 7.22 -3.74 21.53
C THR A 262 7.52 -3.12 22.90
N ALA A 263 6.59 -3.20 23.85
CA ALA A 263 6.72 -2.53 25.14
C ALA A 263 7.94 -2.99 25.96
N ASP A 264 8.35 -4.24 25.78
CA ASP A 264 9.53 -4.81 26.42
C ASP A 264 10.84 -4.62 25.60
N ASP A 265 10.76 -3.93 24.49
CA ASP A 265 11.85 -3.73 23.51
C ASP A 265 12.48 -5.03 22.96
N LYS A 266 11.83 -6.17 23.11
CA LYS A 266 12.31 -7.43 22.55
C LYS A 266 12.32 -7.42 21.03
N LEU A 267 11.32 -6.80 20.43
CA LEU A 267 11.23 -6.60 18.98
C LEU A 267 11.25 -5.11 18.68
N SER A 268 12.07 -4.71 17.75
CA SER A 268 12.15 -3.34 17.27
C SER A 268 12.45 -3.29 15.78
N GLY A 269 12.06 -2.22 15.13
CA GLY A 269 12.28 -2.08 13.70
C GLY A 269 11.67 -0.83 13.11
N ASN A 270 11.21 -0.94 11.88
CA ASN A 270 10.77 0.18 11.08
C ASN A 270 9.30 0.07 10.67
N LEU A 271 8.67 1.23 10.61
CA LEU A 271 7.33 1.42 10.07
C LEU A 271 7.41 2.37 8.89
N ASN A 272 6.68 2.04 7.84
CA ASN A 272 6.49 2.93 6.69
C ASN A 272 5.01 3.05 6.37
N GLY A 273 4.64 4.15 5.75
CA GLY A 273 3.28 4.33 5.29
C GLY A 273 3.09 5.52 4.37
N LYS A 274 1.91 5.60 3.81
CA LYS A 274 1.47 6.68 2.94
C LYS A 274 0.07 7.12 3.29
N PHE A 275 -0.24 8.34 2.88
CA PHE A 275 -1.60 8.85 2.88
C PHE A 275 -2.27 8.55 1.55
N TYR A 276 -3.52 8.12 1.61
CA TYR A 276 -4.30 7.73 0.45
C TYR A 276 -5.63 8.47 0.40
N GLY A 277 -6.09 8.74 -0.82
CA GLY A 277 -7.33 9.42 -1.08
C GLY A 277 -7.27 10.94 -0.89
N PRO A 278 -8.39 11.64 -1.18
CA PRO A 278 -8.47 13.09 -0.99
C PRO A 278 -8.37 13.44 0.49
N ASN A 279 -7.67 14.54 0.79
CA ASN A 279 -7.52 15.06 2.15
C ASN A 279 -6.95 14.05 3.15
N ALA A 280 -6.07 13.17 2.69
CA ALA A 280 -5.49 12.12 3.53
C ALA A 280 -6.57 11.25 4.22
N ALA A 281 -7.57 10.81 3.45
CA ALA A 281 -8.72 10.07 3.95
C ALA A 281 -8.34 8.75 4.62
N GLU A 282 -7.29 8.10 4.14
CA GLU A 282 -6.81 6.81 4.63
C GLU A 282 -5.29 6.80 4.73
N ILE A 283 -4.78 5.90 5.54
CA ILE A 283 -3.36 5.56 5.58
C ILE A 283 -3.18 4.06 5.37
N GLY A 284 -2.03 3.69 4.86
CA GLY A 284 -1.65 2.30 4.73
C GLY A 284 -0.14 2.17 4.66
N GLY A 285 0.35 1.00 5.00
CA GLY A 285 1.78 0.78 5.01
C GLY A 285 2.18 -0.61 5.47
N THR A 286 3.43 -0.71 5.82
CA THR A 286 4.08 -1.94 6.24
C THR A 286 5.01 -1.72 7.40
N TYR A 287 5.37 -2.79 8.07
CA TYR A 287 6.34 -2.74 9.16
C TYR A 287 7.13 -4.05 9.23
N GLY A 288 8.32 -3.94 9.79
CA GLY A 288 9.16 -5.09 10.09
C GLY A 288 9.95 -4.84 11.36
N LEU A 289 9.81 -5.74 12.32
CA LEU A 289 10.51 -5.73 13.59
C LEU A 289 11.27 -7.04 13.75
N LYS A 290 12.36 -7.00 14.47
CA LYS A 290 13.14 -8.20 14.80
C LYS A 290 13.74 -8.07 16.19
N ASN A 291 14.09 -9.23 16.77
CA ASN A 291 14.86 -9.27 18.01
C ASN A 291 16.37 -9.04 17.72
N LYS A 292 17.13 -8.87 18.78
CA LYS A 292 18.56 -8.55 18.72
C LYS A 292 19.37 -9.55 17.90
N ASP A 293 19.04 -10.84 18.02
CA ASP A 293 19.77 -11.92 17.36
C ASP A 293 19.23 -12.26 15.96
N ALA A 294 18.23 -11.55 15.51
CA ALA A 294 17.54 -11.80 14.24
C ALA A 294 17.00 -13.24 14.09
N THR A 295 16.58 -13.83 15.21
CA THR A 295 15.96 -15.16 15.26
C THR A 295 14.45 -15.14 15.25
N GLU A 296 13.85 -13.98 15.53
CA GLU A 296 12.42 -13.74 15.49
C GLU A 296 12.11 -12.46 14.72
N HIS A 297 11.19 -12.55 13.78
CA HIS A 297 10.78 -11.44 12.93
C HIS A 297 9.27 -11.27 12.99
N LEU A 298 8.83 -10.04 13.18
CA LEU A 298 7.43 -9.65 13.05
C LEU A 298 7.31 -8.79 11.81
N ILE A 299 6.58 -9.26 10.82
CA ILE A 299 6.40 -8.57 9.56
C ILE A 299 4.92 -8.47 9.21
N GLY A 300 4.47 -7.31 8.76
CA GLY A 300 3.07 -7.12 8.46
C GLY A 300 2.77 -5.91 7.62
N GLY A 301 1.50 -5.81 7.27
CA GLY A 301 0.90 -4.69 6.59
C GLY A 301 -0.33 -4.19 7.34
N TYR A 302 -0.75 -2.99 7.04
CA TYR A 302 -1.90 -2.37 7.68
C TYR A 302 -2.61 -1.38 6.75
N GLY A 303 -3.85 -1.14 7.09
CA GLY A 303 -4.63 -0.06 6.53
C GLY A 303 -5.52 0.54 7.61
N ALA A 304 -5.78 1.82 7.52
CA ALA A 304 -6.60 2.53 8.47
C ALA A 304 -7.34 3.71 7.80
N LYS A 305 -8.47 4.06 8.37
CA LYS A 305 -9.34 5.11 7.89
C LYS A 305 -9.45 6.23 8.91
N ARG A 306 -9.45 7.47 8.42
CA ARG A 306 -9.67 8.66 9.22
C ARG A 306 -11.05 8.62 9.88
N GLN A 307 -11.07 8.93 11.16
CA GLN A 307 -12.28 8.96 11.99
C GLN A 307 -12.99 10.31 11.93
#